data_d2f7d0544ccedf0be6f83638ebf27b45
#
_entry.id   d2f7d0544ccedf0be6f83638ebf27b45
#
_cell.length_a   1.000
_cell.length_b   1.000
_cell.length_c   1.000
_cell.angle_alpha   90.00
_cell.angle_beta   90.00
_cell.angle_gamma   90.00
#
_symmetry.space_group_name_H-M   'P 1'
#
loop_
_entity.id
_entity.type
_entity.pdbx_description
1 polymer ?
#
loop_
_entity_poly.entity_id
_entity_poly.type
_entity_poly.pdbx_seq_one_letter_code
_entity_poly.pdbx_strand_id
1 'polypeptide(L)'
;MADEREVLVEVKNLEVTYGSGRKAYKAVKNANFTIYKGETFGLVGESGSGKTTIGRAIMRILPTSGGEVFYKGQKINGKISHALDKQVIKEIQMIFQDPQSSLNERAKVGYIVGEGLMNVRPDLSAAERDEKVRQALLDVGLLPEFASRFPHEFSGGQRQRIGIARALIVEPEFIIADEPISALDMSIRAQVLNLLRHMQKERGITYLFIAHDLSVMR
;
A
#
# COMPACT_ATOMS: atom_id res chain seq x y z
N MET A 1 -3.99 -14.33 -29.71
CA MET A 1 -3.02 -14.86 -28.74
C MET A 1 -3.51 -14.38 -27.38
N ALA A 2 -3.82 -15.29 -26.46
CA ALA A 2 -4.17 -14.91 -25.10
C ALA A 2 -2.94 -14.23 -24.48
N ASP A 3 -3.17 -13.14 -23.77
CA ASP A 3 -2.15 -12.38 -23.08
C ASP A 3 -1.54 -13.30 -22.00
N GLU A 4 -0.29 -13.73 -22.18
CA GLU A 4 0.41 -14.66 -21.27
C GLU A 4 0.82 -13.99 -19.94
N ARG A 5 0.34 -12.75 -19.67
CA ARG A 5 0.67 -12.03 -18.43
C ARG A 5 0.08 -12.76 -17.21
N GLU A 6 0.89 -12.93 -16.19
CA GLU A 6 0.51 -13.54 -14.91
C GLU A 6 -0.49 -12.63 -14.17
N VAL A 7 -1.68 -13.14 -13.85
CA VAL A 7 -2.68 -12.43 -13.05
C VAL A 7 -2.23 -12.43 -11.59
N LEU A 8 -2.04 -11.24 -11.02
CA LEU A 8 -1.67 -11.07 -9.62
C LEU A 8 -2.88 -10.85 -8.73
N VAL A 9 -3.77 -9.92 -9.11
CA VAL A 9 -5.00 -9.59 -8.37
C VAL A 9 -6.19 -9.68 -9.32
N GLU A 10 -7.26 -10.34 -8.89
CA GLU A 10 -8.52 -10.37 -9.61
C GLU A 10 -9.67 -9.99 -8.66
N VAL A 11 -10.46 -9.02 -9.07
CA VAL A 11 -11.61 -8.52 -8.31
C VAL A 11 -12.88 -8.82 -9.11
N LYS A 12 -13.81 -9.57 -8.49
CA LYS A 12 -15.07 -10.01 -9.12
C LYS A 12 -16.27 -9.55 -8.31
N ASN A 13 -17.14 -8.75 -8.95
CA ASN A 13 -18.40 -8.28 -8.39
C ASN A 13 -18.27 -7.72 -6.97
N LEU A 14 -17.14 -7.05 -6.68
CA LEU A 14 -16.83 -6.56 -5.35
C LEU A 14 -17.87 -5.54 -4.89
N GLU A 15 -18.39 -5.76 -3.70
CA GLU A 15 -19.30 -4.86 -3.02
C GLU A 15 -18.81 -4.56 -1.62
N VAL A 16 -18.92 -3.29 -1.21
CA VAL A 16 -18.62 -2.84 0.15
C VAL A 16 -19.71 -1.91 0.63
N THR A 17 -20.30 -2.24 1.77
CA THR A 17 -21.39 -1.48 2.39
C THR A 17 -20.98 -1.03 3.79
N TYR A 18 -21.10 0.25 4.08
CA TYR A 18 -20.93 0.82 5.41
C TYR A 18 -22.26 0.89 6.15
N GLY A 19 -22.22 0.64 7.45
CA GLY A 19 -23.40 0.68 8.31
C GLY A 19 -24.32 -0.52 8.11
N SER A 20 -25.52 -0.45 8.71
CA SER A 20 -26.52 -1.51 8.65
C SER A 20 -27.95 -0.94 8.61
N GLY A 21 -28.90 -1.76 8.17
CA GLY A 21 -30.32 -1.41 8.10
C GLY A 21 -30.60 -0.17 7.22
N ARG A 22 -31.46 0.73 7.68
CA ARG A 22 -31.87 1.93 6.91
C ARG A 22 -30.75 2.94 6.66
N LYS A 23 -29.63 2.86 7.39
CA LYS A 23 -28.46 3.75 7.25
C LYS A 23 -27.32 3.10 6.45
N ALA A 24 -27.57 1.93 5.85
CA ALA A 24 -26.56 1.25 5.03
C ALA A 24 -26.25 2.06 3.77
N TYR A 25 -24.96 2.30 3.52
CA TYR A 25 -24.48 2.99 2.32
C TYR A 25 -23.55 2.07 1.55
N LYS A 26 -23.92 1.74 0.30
CA LYS A 26 -23.12 0.90 -0.60
C LYS A 26 -22.06 1.78 -1.28
N ALA A 27 -20.85 1.77 -0.76
CA ALA A 27 -19.72 2.56 -1.24
C ALA A 27 -19.08 1.98 -2.50
N VAL A 28 -19.09 0.66 -2.65
CA VAL A 28 -18.62 -0.05 -3.85
C VAL A 28 -19.75 -0.93 -4.35
N LYS A 29 -20.04 -0.81 -5.65
CA LYS A 29 -21.12 -1.54 -6.32
C LYS A 29 -20.56 -2.28 -7.53
N ASN A 30 -20.44 -3.62 -7.43
CA ASN A 30 -20.08 -4.49 -8.55
C ASN A 30 -18.77 -4.10 -9.26
N ALA A 31 -17.68 -3.88 -8.49
CA ALA A 31 -16.38 -3.59 -9.10
C ALA A 31 -15.75 -4.87 -9.65
N ASN A 32 -15.25 -4.77 -10.90
CA ASN A 32 -14.63 -5.88 -11.64
C ASN A 32 -13.38 -5.37 -12.34
N PHE A 33 -12.23 -5.95 -12.05
CA PHE A 33 -10.97 -5.68 -12.76
C PHE A 33 -9.91 -6.74 -12.44
N THR A 34 -8.87 -6.77 -13.29
CA THR A 34 -7.71 -7.65 -13.14
C THR A 34 -6.44 -6.84 -13.17
N ILE A 35 -5.49 -7.14 -12.28
CA ILE A 35 -4.15 -6.53 -12.23
C ILE A 35 -3.14 -7.63 -12.52
N TYR A 36 -2.25 -7.36 -13.48
CA TYR A 36 -1.19 -8.27 -13.85
C TYR A 36 0.10 -7.97 -13.10
N LYS A 37 0.93 -8.99 -12.90
CA LYS A 37 2.20 -8.85 -12.22
C LYS A 37 3.13 -7.87 -12.92
N GLY A 38 3.76 -6.99 -12.13
CA GLY A 38 4.71 -5.99 -12.61
C GLY A 38 4.10 -4.75 -13.24
N GLU A 39 2.75 -4.67 -13.41
CA GLU A 39 2.13 -3.47 -13.99
C GLU A 39 1.80 -2.40 -12.94
N THR A 40 1.55 -1.20 -13.40
CA THR A 40 0.89 -0.14 -12.64
C THR A 40 -0.54 0.01 -13.14
N PHE A 41 -1.50 -0.46 -12.34
CA PHE A 41 -2.92 -0.34 -12.63
C PHE A 41 -3.48 0.95 -12.01
N GLY A 42 -4.05 1.83 -12.82
CA GLY A 42 -4.62 3.10 -12.38
C GLY A 42 -6.10 3.00 -12.06
N LEU A 43 -6.48 3.32 -10.82
CA LEU A 43 -7.88 3.46 -10.40
C LEU A 43 -8.20 4.94 -10.23
N VAL A 44 -8.90 5.52 -11.20
CA VAL A 44 -9.16 6.95 -11.29
C VAL A 44 -10.65 7.26 -11.17
N GLY A 45 -10.99 8.40 -10.57
CA GLY A 45 -12.38 8.87 -10.43
C GLY A 45 -12.51 9.96 -9.39
N GLU A 46 -13.71 10.55 -9.29
CA GLU A 46 -14.01 11.64 -8.36
C GLU A 46 -13.84 11.24 -6.88
N SER A 47 -13.71 12.25 -6.01
CA SER A 47 -13.70 12.02 -4.56
C SER A 47 -15.01 11.36 -4.13
N GLY A 48 -14.92 10.39 -3.21
CA GLY A 48 -16.09 9.65 -2.74
C GLY A 48 -16.58 8.53 -3.67
N SER A 49 -15.95 8.29 -4.84
CA SER A 49 -16.35 7.20 -5.76
C SER A 49 -16.01 5.77 -5.28
N GLY A 50 -15.43 5.62 -4.10
CA GLY A 50 -15.14 4.31 -3.51
C GLY A 50 -13.75 3.74 -3.79
N LYS A 51 -12.83 4.49 -4.42
CA LYS A 51 -11.47 4.02 -4.76
C LYS A 51 -10.66 3.56 -3.55
N THR A 52 -10.54 4.40 -2.54
CA THR A 52 -9.89 4.07 -1.25
C THR A 52 -10.57 2.88 -0.57
N THR A 53 -11.90 2.80 -0.68
CA THR A 53 -12.68 1.67 -0.14
C THR A 53 -12.31 0.35 -0.83
N ILE A 54 -12.14 0.36 -2.16
CA ILE A 54 -11.66 -0.80 -2.92
C ILE A 54 -10.27 -1.22 -2.44
N GLY A 55 -9.33 -0.28 -2.35
CA GLY A 55 -7.98 -0.55 -1.84
C GLY A 55 -7.99 -1.17 -0.43
N ARG A 56 -8.76 -0.60 0.48
CA ARG A 56 -8.90 -1.12 1.85
C ARG A 56 -9.59 -2.47 1.93
N ALA A 57 -10.52 -2.76 1.02
CA ALA A 57 -11.15 -4.08 0.93
C ALA A 57 -10.17 -5.16 0.43
N ILE A 58 -9.33 -4.83 -0.56
CA ILE A 58 -8.25 -5.73 -1.03
C ILE A 58 -7.24 -5.99 0.09
N MET A 59 -6.86 -4.96 0.85
CA MET A 59 -6.01 -5.08 2.05
C MET A 59 -6.67 -5.82 3.22
N ARG A 60 -7.96 -6.16 3.12
CA ARG A 60 -8.75 -6.77 4.20
C ARG A 60 -8.90 -5.91 5.46
N ILE A 61 -8.62 -4.60 5.34
CA ILE A 61 -8.89 -3.62 6.40
C ILE A 61 -10.40 -3.41 6.56
N LEU A 62 -11.14 -3.48 5.44
CA LEU A 62 -12.60 -3.39 5.42
C LEU A 62 -13.22 -4.73 5.00
N PRO A 63 -14.28 -5.18 5.67
CA PRO A 63 -15.02 -6.35 5.23
C PRO A 63 -15.77 -6.05 3.92
N THR A 64 -15.86 -7.06 3.06
CA THR A 64 -16.67 -7.00 1.84
C THR A 64 -18.10 -7.41 2.15
N SER A 65 -19.10 -6.76 1.54
CA SER A 65 -20.50 -7.15 1.65
C SER A 65 -20.95 -8.11 0.52
N GLY A 66 -20.14 -8.24 -0.54
CA GLY A 66 -20.34 -9.15 -1.66
C GLY A 66 -19.13 -9.21 -2.56
N GLY A 67 -19.15 -10.18 -3.50
CA GLY A 67 -18.08 -10.39 -4.45
C GLY A 67 -16.84 -11.08 -3.89
N GLU A 68 -15.82 -11.17 -4.73
CA GLU A 68 -14.61 -11.94 -4.43
C GLU A 68 -13.36 -11.16 -4.82
N VAL A 69 -12.31 -11.31 -4.02
CA VAL A 69 -10.97 -10.79 -4.29
C VAL A 69 -10.01 -11.98 -4.28
N PHE A 70 -9.28 -12.14 -5.36
CA PHE A 70 -8.26 -13.18 -5.50
C PHE A 70 -6.88 -12.53 -5.59
N TYR A 71 -5.93 -13.14 -4.92
CA TYR A 71 -4.52 -12.83 -5.01
C TYR A 71 -3.75 -14.10 -5.38
N LYS A 72 -3.00 -14.07 -6.48
CA LYS A 72 -2.31 -15.26 -7.03
C LYS A 72 -3.26 -16.46 -7.16
N GLY A 73 -4.49 -16.23 -7.64
CA GLY A 73 -5.52 -17.25 -7.82
C GLY A 73 -6.19 -17.76 -6.54
N GLN A 74 -5.76 -17.28 -5.34
CA GLN A 74 -6.37 -17.67 -4.07
C GLN A 74 -7.31 -16.57 -3.58
N LYS A 75 -8.52 -16.96 -3.15
CA LYS A 75 -9.49 -16.02 -2.57
C LYS A 75 -8.98 -15.51 -1.23
N ILE A 76 -8.88 -14.17 -1.11
CA ILE A 76 -8.33 -13.52 0.08
C ILE A 76 -9.36 -12.77 0.93
N ASN A 77 -10.58 -12.50 0.43
CA ASN A 77 -11.62 -11.87 1.25
C ASN A 77 -12.45 -12.88 2.03
N GLY A 78 -13.03 -12.47 3.17
CA GLY A 78 -13.74 -13.36 4.09
C GLY A 78 -12.80 -14.16 5.01
N LYS A 79 -13.20 -15.36 5.38
CA LYS A 79 -12.37 -16.27 6.22
C LYS A 79 -11.33 -16.95 5.35
N ILE A 80 -10.07 -16.84 5.75
CA ILE A 80 -8.92 -17.49 5.10
C ILE A 80 -8.07 -18.22 6.14
N SER A 81 -7.19 -19.10 5.69
CA SER A 81 -6.24 -19.79 6.55
C SER A 81 -5.21 -18.83 7.14
N HIS A 82 -4.68 -19.16 8.32
CA HIS A 82 -3.61 -18.35 8.94
C HIS A 82 -2.36 -18.24 8.07
N ALA A 83 -2.03 -19.29 7.31
CA ALA A 83 -0.90 -19.28 6.40
C ALA A 83 -1.10 -18.26 5.27
N LEU A 84 -2.28 -18.26 4.63
CA LEU A 84 -2.63 -17.30 3.59
C LEU A 84 -2.72 -15.86 4.15
N ASP A 85 -3.23 -15.69 5.37
CA ASP A 85 -3.28 -14.38 6.02
C ASP A 85 -1.89 -13.79 6.25
N LYS A 86 -0.93 -14.59 6.74
CA LYS A 86 0.47 -14.18 6.87
C LYS A 86 1.11 -13.82 5.53
N GLN A 87 0.82 -14.59 4.48
CA GLN A 87 1.30 -14.29 3.14
C GLN A 87 0.76 -12.96 2.63
N VAL A 88 -0.55 -12.72 2.74
CA VAL A 88 -1.20 -11.47 2.32
C VAL A 88 -0.63 -10.28 3.08
N ILE A 89 -0.46 -10.39 4.40
CA ILE A 89 0.11 -9.31 5.23
C ILE A 89 1.54 -8.96 4.80
N LYS A 90 2.33 -9.94 4.38
CA LYS A 90 3.70 -9.71 3.90
C LYS A 90 3.72 -9.13 2.48
N GLU A 91 2.95 -9.72 1.57
CA GLU A 91 3.08 -9.47 0.13
C GLU A 91 2.25 -8.28 -0.36
N ILE A 92 1.20 -7.88 0.37
CA ILE A 92 0.35 -6.74 0.03
C ILE A 92 0.54 -5.62 1.04
N GLN A 93 0.94 -4.44 0.58
CA GLN A 93 1.15 -3.27 1.43
C GLN A 93 0.39 -2.05 0.90
N MET A 94 0.22 -1.03 1.75
CA MET A 94 -0.48 0.20 1.38
C MET A 94 0.33 1.44 1.74
N ILE A 95 0.43 2.36 0.79
CA ILE A 95 0.89 3.72 1.01
C ILE A 95 -0.37 4.58 1.14
N PHE A 96 -0.55 5.19 2.31
CA PHE A 96 -1.76 5.96 2.64
C PHE A 96 -1.69 7.39 2.11
N GLN A 97 -2.85 7.97 1.83
CA GLN A 97 -3.04 9.32 1.32
C GLN A 97 -2.47 10.40 2.25
N ASP A 98 -2.74 10.28 3.55
CA ASP A 98 -2.27 11.23 4.56
C ASP A 98 -1.17 10.60 5.42
N PRO A 99 0.09 11.03 5.20
CA PRO A 99 1.20 10.53 5.99
C PRO A 99 1.12 10.96 7.47
N GLN A 100 0.41 12.06 7.80
CA GLN A 100 0.28 12.52 9.19
C GLN A 100 -0.59 11.57 10.01
N SER A 101 -1.76 11.21 9.49
CA SER A 101 -2.68 10.30 10.19
C SER A 101 -2.21 8.83 10.15
N SER A 102 -1.29 8.48 9.25
CA SER A 102 -0.82 7.10 9.07
C SER A 102 0.42 6.73 9.90
N LEU A 103 1.12 7.71 10.48
CA LEU A 103 2.29 7.50 11.31
C LEU A 103 1.96 7.74 12.78
N ASN A 104 2.49 6.88 13.67
CA ASN A 104 2.35 7.08 15.11
C ASN A 104 3.30 8.18 15.59
N GLU A 105 2.79 9.37 15.87
CA GLU A 105 3.57 10.55 16.30
C GLU A 105 4.35 10.34 17.61
N ARG A 106 4.01 9.30 18.39
CA ARG A 106 4.67 8.96 19.66
C ARG A 106 5.76 7.90 19.51
N ALA A 107 5.94 7.34 18.32
CA ALA A 107 6.96 6.34 18.03
C ALA A 107 8.09 6.95 17.21
N LYS A 108 9.32 6.46 17.40
CA LYS A 108 10.47 6.83 16.57
C LYS A 108 10.33 6.26 15.17
N VAL A 109 10.86 6.97 14.19
CA VAL A 109 10.82 6.57 12.77
C VAL A 109 11.38 5.16 12.56
N GLY A 110 12.48 4.80 13.22
CA GLY A 110 13.04 3.46 13.13
C GLY A 110 12.08 2.36 13.58
N TYR A 111 11.31 2.61 14.64
CA TYR A 111 10.27 1.69 15.08
C TYR A 111 9.12 1.60 14.06
N ILE A 112 8.62 2.75 13.57
CA ILE A 112 7.52 2.81 12.60
C ILE A 112 7.86 2.05 11.32
N VAL A 113 9.08 2.26 10.79
CA VAL A 113 9.54 1.57 9.58
C VAL A 113 9.75 0.07 9.85
N GLY A 114 10.37 -0.28 10.98
CA GLY A 114 10.75 -1.67 11.32
C GLY A 114 9.64 -2.54 11.89
N GLU A 115 8.48 -1.96 12.30
CA GLU A 115 7.41 -2.69 12.98
C GLU A 115 6.89 -3.88 12.16
N GLY A 116 6.75 -3.71 10.83
CA GLY A 116 6.31 -4.77 9.93
C GLY A 116 7.23 -5.99 9.95
N LEU A 117 8.53 -5.80 10.11
CA LEU A 117 9.50 -6.90 10.16
C LEU A 117 9.31 -7.81 11.38
N MET A 118 8.86 -7.27 12.52
CA MET A 118 8.63 -8.07 13.72
C MET A 118 7.57 -9.15 13.50
N ASN A 119 6.61 -8.88 12.62
CA ASN A 119 5.52 -9.81 12.30
C ASN A 119 5.89 -10.77 11.15
N VAL A 120 6.56 -10.27 10.10
CA VAL A 120 6.83 -11.06 8.88
C VAL A 120 8.20 -11.76 8.92
N ARG A 121 9.13 -11.26 9.73
CA ARG A 121 10.49 -11.80 9.89
C ARG A 121 10.89 -11.86 11.37
N PRO A 122 10.16 -12.63 12.21
CA PRO A 122 10.48 -12.78 13.63
C PRO A 122 11.83 -13.46 13.89
N ASP A 123 12.41 -14.09 12.86
CA ASP A 123 13.73 -14.72 12.87
C ASP A 123 14.89 -13.72 12.93
N LEU A 124 14.67 -12.45 12.53
CA LEU A 124 15.73 -11.44 12.53
C LEU A 124 16.08 -10.96 13.94
N SER A 125 17.36 -10.86 14.23
CA SER A 125 17.90 -10.18 15.40
C SER A 125 17.58 -8.68 15.39
N ALA A 126 17.74 -8.02 16.53
CA ALA A 126 17.57 -6.56 16.61
C ALA A 126 18.54 -5.81 15.68
N ALA A 127 19.81 -6.23 15.64
CA ALA A 127 20.82 -5.61 14.79
C ALA A 127 20.51 -5.76 13.28
N GLU A 128 20.03 -6.93 12.85
CA GLU A 128 19.62 -7.16 11.46
C GLU A 128 18.38 -6.32 11.08
N ARG A 129 17.43 -6.15 12.00
CA ARG A 129 16.28 -5.26 11.79
C ARG A 129 16.71 -3.81 11.67
N ASP A 130 17.61 -3.34 12.54
CA ASP A 130 18.13 -1.97 12.51
C ASP A 130 18.86 -1.70 11.19
N GLU A 131 19.64 -2.67 10.68
CA GLU A 131 20.31 -2.52 9.38
C GLU A 131 19.31 -2.48 8.22
N LYS A 132 18.25 -3.31 8.24
CA LYS A 132 17.18 -3.22 7.24
C LYS A 132 16.43 -1.87 7.31
N VAL A 133 16.21 -1.32 8.50
CA VAL A 133 15.62 0.02 8.67
C VAL A 133 16.53 1.10 8.08
N ARG A 134 17.84 1.04 8.34
CA ARG A 134 18.82 1.95 7.76
C ARG A 134 18.77 1.93 6.25
N GLN A 135 18.79 0.73 5.65
CA GLN A 135 18.71 0.56 4.20
C GLN A 135 17.39 1.06 3.64
N ALA A 136 16.24 0.76 4.27
CA ALA A 136 14.94 1.23 3.84
C ALA A 136 14.82 2.77 3.85
N LEU A 137 15.46 3.45 4.81
CA LEU A 137 15.54 4.92 4.83
C LEU A 137 16.40 5.45 3.68
N LEU A 138 17.56 4.84 3.41
CA LEU A 138 18.42 5.19 2.27
C LEU A 138 17.68 4.99 0.93
N ASP A 139 16.97 3.89 0.77
CA ASP A 139 16.20 3.57 -0.45
C ASP A 139 15.18 4.66 -0.79
N VAL A 140 14.64 5.35 0.21
CA VAL A 140 13.70 6.46 0.01
C VAL A 140 14.37 7.86 0.06
N GLY A 141 15.70 7.89 0.09
CA GLY A 141 16.48 9.14 0.11
C GLY A 141 16.41 9.90 1.43
N LEU A 142 16.29 9.18 2.54
CA LEU A 142 16.39 9.72 3.91
C LEU A 142 17.67 9.26 4.56
N LEU A 143 18.19 10.10 5.49
CA LEU A 143 19.40 9.78 6.25
C LEU A 143 19.10 8.69 7.30
N PRO A 144 19.97 7.69 7.49
CA PRO A 144 19.77 6.62 8.48
C PRO A 144 19.62 7.12 9.93
N GLU A 145 20.30 8.21 10.30
CA GLU A 145 20.19 8.83 11.63
C GLU A 145 18.79 9.35 11.95
N PHE A 146 17.93 9.52 10.92
CA PHE A 146 16.54 9.91 11.11
C PHE A 146 15.70 8.81 11.79
N ALA A 147 16.20 7.58 11.86
CA ALA A 147 15.57 6.50 12.62
C ALA A 147 15.33 6.84 14.10
N SER A 148 16.16 7.69 14.69
CA SER A 148 16.08 8.10 16.11
C SER A 148 15.06 9.22 16.39
N ARG A 149 14.55 9.88 15.34
CA ARG A 149 13.64 11.03 15.42
C ARG A 149 12.18 10.62 15.42
N PHE A 150 11.30 11.59 15.72
CA PHE A 150 9.85 11.41 15.70
C PHE A 150 9.23 12.03 14.44
N PRO A 151 8.05 11.54 13.97
CA PRO A 151 7.40 12.03 12.75
C PRO A 151 7.16 13.53 12.71
N HIS A 152 6.81 14.18 13.83
CA HIS A 152 6.55 15.61 13.90
C HIS A 152 7.78 16.49 13.58
N GLU A 153 8.99 15.93 13.59
CA GLU A 153 10.23 16.63 13.24
C GLU A 153 10.48 16.71 11.72
N PHE A 154 9.59 16.16 10.91
CA PHE A 154 9.78 16.01 9.46
C PHE A 154 8.76 16.80 8.65
N SER A 155 9.16 17.24 7.44
CA SER A 155 8.26 17.82 6.46
C SER A 155 7.24 16.79 5.94
N GLY A 156 6.14 17.25 5.33
CA GLY A 156 5.14 16.37 4.73
C GLY A 156 5.73 15.37 3.72
N GLY A 157 6.63 15.83 2.85
CA GLY A 157 7.32 14.97 1.89
C GLY A 157 8.24 13.94 2.53
N GLN A 158 8.94 14.30 3.62
CA GLN A 158 9.75 13.35 4.37
C GLN A 158 8.88 12.32 5.09
N ARG A 159 7.75 12.72 5.69
CA ARG A 159 6.79 11.79 6.30
C ARG A 159 6.22 10.83 5.26
N GLN A 160 5.92 11.30 4.05
CA GLN A 160 5.48 10.42 2.95
C GLN A 160 6.55 9.37 2.61
N ARG A 161 7.82 9.76 2.53
CA ARG A 161 8.93 8.82 2.30
C ARG A 161 9.10 7.82 3.45
N ILE A 162 8.87 8.23 4.70
CA ILE A 162 8.83 7.31 5.85
C ILE A 162 7.71 6.27 5.67
N GLY A 163 6.51 6.71 5.25
CA GLY A 163 5.39 5.81 4.93
C GLY A 163 5.71 4.84 3.80
N ILE A 164 6.43 5.29 2.76
CA ILE A 164 6.91 4.45 1.66
C ILE A 164 7.95 3.44 2.17
N ALA A 165 8.94 3.87 2.98
CA ALA A 165 9.94 2.98 3.56
C ALA A 165 9.28 1.88 4.40
N ARG A 166 8.26 2.23 5.22
CA ARG A 166 7.48 1.28 6.00
C ARG A 166 6.79 0.23 5.13
N ALA A 167 6.25 0.63 3.99
CA ALA A 167 5.61 -0.30 3.06
C ALA A 167 6.64 -1.21 2.35
N LEU A 168 7.80 -0.68 1.99
CA LEU A 168 8.83 -1.39 1.21
C LEU A 168 9.69 -2.35 2.02
N ILE A 169 9.85 -2.13 3.33
CA ILE A 169 10.81 -2.88 4.16
C ILE A 169 10.46 -4.37 4.29
N VAL A 170 9.20 -4.73 4.14
CA VAL A 170 8.72 -6.12 4.18
C VAL A 170 8.84 -6.82 2.82
N GLU A 171 9.39 -6.12 1.81
CA GLU A 171 9.62 -6.63 0.45
C GLU A 171 8.32 -7.13 -0.20
N PRO A 172 7.29 -6.25 -0.36
CA PRO A 172 6.00 -6.64 -0.92
C PRO A 172 6.07 -6.89 -2.42
N GLU A 173 5.18 -7.73 -2.95
CA GLU A 173 4.97 -7.89 -4.39
C GLU A 173 3.90 -6.94 -4.95
N PHE A 174 2.97 -6.50 -4.09
CA PHE A 174 1.86 -5.64 -4.48
C PHE A 174 1.70 -4.47 -3.51
N ILE A 175 1.65 -3.26 -4.06
CA ILE A 175 1.43 -2.03 -3.28
C ILE A 175 0.20 -1.30 -3.77
N ILE A 176 -0.70 -0.98 -2.86
CA ILE A 176 -1.81 -0.07 -3.08
C ILE A 176 -1.36 1.34 -2.68
N ALA A 177 -1.17 2.20 -3.66
CA ALA A 177 -0.77 3.59 -3.47
C ALA A 177 -2.03 4.48 -3.51
N ASP A 178 -2.58 4.80 -2.34
CA ASP A 178 -3.80 5.59 -2.19
C ASP A 178 -3.44 7.08 -2.17
N GLU A 179 -3.57 7.74 -3.32
CA GLU A 179 -3.27 9.15 -3.53
C GLU A 179 -1.90 9.59 -2.95
N PRO A 180 -0.80 8.87 -3.23
CA PRO A 180 0.46 8.98 -2.49
C PRO A 180 1.17 10.33 -2.62
N ILE A 181 0.65 11.22 -3.48
CA ILE A 181 1.25 12.52 -3.81
C ILE A 181 0.27 13.70 -3.68
N SER A 182 -1.00 13.45 -3.32
CA SER A 182 -2.06 14.48 -3.33
C SER A 182 -1.74 15.67 -2.42
N ALA A 183 -1.19 15.41 -1.24
CA ALA A 183 -0.86 16.41 -0.21
C ALA A 183 0.56 17.02 -0.35
N LEU A 184 1.30 16.73 -1.45
CA LEU A 184 2.68 17.15 -1.62
C LEU A 184 2.82 18.29 -2.62
N ASP A 185 3.86 19.12 -2.44
CA ASP A 185 4.28 20.13 -3.40
C ASP A 185 4.75 19.51 -4.71
N MET A 186 4.64 20.25 -5.83
CA MET A 186 4.92 19.74 -7.18
C MET A 186 6.33 19.13 -7.33
N SER A 187 7.36 19.74 -6.75
CA SER A 187 8.73 19.23 -6.79
C SER A 187 8.88 17.89 -6.05
N ILE A 188 8.20 17.75 -4.93
CA ILE A 188 8.22 16.54 -4.11
C ILE A 188 7.40 15.44 -4.77
N ARG A 189 6.27 15.77 -5.43
CA ARG A 189 5.47 14.80 -6.22
C ARG A 189 6.33 14.04 -7.22
N ALA A 190 7.10 14.78 -8.04
CA ALA A 190 7.98 14.17 -9.03
C ALA A 190 9.03 13.24 -8.41
N GLN A 191 9.60 13.62 -7.28
CA GLN A 191 10.57 12.78 -6.55
C GLN A 191 9.94 11.49 -6.03
N VAL A 192 8.73 11.55 -5.45
CA VAL A 192 8.01 10.38 -4.95
C VAL A 192 7.61 9.44 -6.09
N LEU A 193 7.09 9.99 -7.22
CA LEU A 193 6.76 9.18 -8.39
C LEU A 193 7.98 8.47 -8.99
N ASN A 194 9.10 9.19 -9.11
CA ASN A 194 10.34 8.60 -9.59
C ASN A 194 10.87 7.49 -8.64
N LEU A 195 10.73 7.69 -7.33
CA LEU A 195 11.05 6.67 -6.34
C LEU A 195 10.20 5.41 -6.54
N LEU A 196 8.87 5.54 -6.65
CA LEU A 196 7.98 4.40 -6.86
C LEU A 196 8.26 3.68 -8.19
N ARG A 197 8.53 4.42 -9.27
CA ARG A 197 8.95 3.85 -10.56
C ARG A 197 10.30 3.12 -10.47
N HIS A 198 11.25 3.66 -9.74
CA HIS A 198 12.54 3.01 -9.50
C HIS A 198 12.34 1.69 -8.75
N MET A 199 11.58 1.70 -7.66
CA MET A 199 11.28 0.48 -6.90
C MET A 199 10.54 -0.56 -7.75
N GLN A 200 9.64 -0.16 -8.65
CA GLN A 200 8.98 -1.08 -9.58
C GLN A 200 10.00 -1.78 -10.48
N LYS A 201 10.93 -1.02 -11.07
CA LYS A 201 11.94 -1.59 -11.99
C LYS A 201 12.93 -2.52 -11.27
N GLU A 202 13.42 -2.10 -10.10
CA GLU A 202 14.44 -2.84 -9.36
C GLU A 202 13.89 -4.08 -8.65
N ARG A 203 12.63 -4.02 -8.16
CA ARG A 203 12.05 -5.07 -7.31
C ARG A 203 10.85 -5.79 -7.94
N GLY A 204 10.43 -5.40 -9.15
CA GLY A 204 9.29 -6.01 -9.84
C GLY A 204 7.93 -5.78 -9.17
N ILE A 205 7.81 -4.72 -8.37
CA ILE A 205 6.58 -4.42 -7.60
C ILE A 205 5.44 -4.11 -8.55
N THR A 206 4.26 -4.67 -8.26
CA THR A 206 3.00 -4.33 -8.92
C THR A 206 2.29 -3.23 -8.13
N TYR A 207 1.72 -2.24 -8.81
CA TYR A 207 0.99 -1.14 -8.16
C TYR A 207 -0.49 -1.10 -8.54
N LEU A 208 -1.36 -0.92 -7.53
CA LEU A 208 -2.66 -0.29 -7.70
C LEU A 208 -2.53 1.17 -7.31
N PHE A 209 -2.51 2.06 -8.30
CA PHE A 209 -2.35 3.49 -8.08
C PHE A 209 -3.73 4.18 -8.08
N ILE A 210 -4.14 4.68 -6.93
CA ILE A 210 -5.40 5.41 -6.77
C ILE A 210 -5.11 6.90 -6.94
N ALA A 211 -5.83 7.57 -7.85
CA ALA A 211 -5.67 8.98 -8.14
C ALA A 211 -7.01 9.67 -8.45
N HIS A 212 -7.04 11.00 -8.36
CA HIS A 212 -8.21 11.79 -8.76
C HIS A 212 -8.29 11.96 -10.27
N ASP A 213 -7.16 12.05 -10.96
CA ASP A 213 -7.08 12.21 -12.40
C ASP A 213 -5.91 11.45 -13.03
N LEU A 214 -5.94 11.32 -14.35
CA LEU A 214 -4.94 10.60 -15.15
C LEU A 214 -3.60 11.33 -15.30
N SER A 215 -3.51 12.61 -14.98
CA SER A 215 -2.29 13.41 -15.16
C SER A 215 -1.12 12.89 -14.33
N VAL A 216 -1.44 12.20 -13.24
CA VAL A 216 -0.49 11.58 -12.30
C VAL A 216 0.16 10.31 -12.87
N MET A 217 -0.44 9.70 -13.91
CA MET A 217 -0.04 8.40 -14.48
C MET A 217 0.89 8.53 -15.72
N ARG A 218 1.16 9.76 -16.17
CA ARG A 218 2.00 10.06 -17.36
C ARG A 218 3.47 10.22 -17.05
#